data_2037bb12b3e5b2d2985db249b22fd3a1
#
_entry.id   2037bb12b3e5b2d2985db249b22fd3a1
#
_cell.length_a   1.000
_cell.length_b   1.000
_cell.length_c   1.000
_cell.angle_alpha   90.00
_cell.angle_beta   90.00
_cell.angle_gamma   90.00
#
_symmetry.space_group_name_H-M   'P 1'
#
loop_
_entity.id
_entity.type
_entity.pdbx_description
1 polymer ?
#
loop_
_entity_poly.entity_id
_entity_poly.type
_entity_poly.pdbx_seq_one_letter_code
_entity_poly.pdbx_strand_id
1 'polypeptide(L)'
;MFRIVTLPLLLVTSLAQAEVQLVLDGDVKLHVVKGEAWSGPGIFDERDPIVLADGVTQLVVNVVAELGRSRTDTVIERSEAFVLRFQAEDTTLELGVPEIRSRDELRAFNEKPSWSLRDQQGNAVDFQWAVLEKSGFQLVRDYEKEIDKFNRNSDSAAAIKTRKPLDISYPSPPPSISDGDVAEDQTVVRQMLRYWYSKADKNTKSEMKRWIQSGE
;
A
#
# COMPACT_ATOMS: atom_id res chain seq x y z
N MET A 1 7.09 -64.65 24.22
CA MET A 1 7.91 -63.52 23.76
C MET A 1 7.01 -62.53 23.05
N PHE A 2 6.55 -61.50 23.75
CA PHE A 2 5.75 -60.42 23.19
C PHE A 2 6.70 -59.29 22.77
N ARG A 3 6.73 -58.97 21.48
CA ARG A 3 7.48 -57.81 20.93
C ARG A 3 6.53 -56.61 20.97
N ILE A 4 6.82 -55.64 21.84
CA ILE A 4 6.17 -54.34 21.84
C ILE A 4 6.76 -53.51 20.71
N VAL A 5 5.94 -53.23 19.68
CA VAL A 5 6.29 -52.31 18.61
C VAL A 5 5.84 -50.93 19.06
N THR A 6 6.79 -50.09 19.46
CA THR A 6 6.55 -48.68 19.75
C THR A 6 6.51 -47.93 18.44
N LEU A 7 5.33 -47.44 18.07
CA LEU A 7 5.10 -46.56 16.92
C LEU A 7 5.43 -45.11 17.35
N PRO A 8 6.38 -44.40 16.69
CA PRO A 8 6.64 -43.02 17.04
C PRO A 8 5.49 -42.14 16.52
N LEU A 9 4.82 -41.43 17.44
CA LEU A 9 3.83 -40.42 17.13
C LEU A 9 4.54 -39.15 16.61
N LEU A 10 4.53 -38.95 15.32
CA LEU A 10 4.99 -37.72 14.69
C LEU A 10 3.99 -36.58 14.99
N LEU A 11 4.33 -35.72 15.93
CA LEU A 11 3.62 -34.45 16.14
C LEU A 11 3.96 -33.52 14.95
N VAL A 12 3.02 -33.39 14.02
CA VAL A 12 3.05 -32.32 13.01
C VAL A 12 2.56 -31.04 13.70
N THR A 13 3.49 -30.21 14.15
CA THR A 13 3.18 -28.84 14.60
C THR A 13 2.85 -28.00 13.37
N SER A 14 1.58 -27.76 13.11
CA SER A 14 1.13 -26.72 12.20
C SER A 14 1.59 -25.39 12.77
N LEU A 15 2.49 -24.70 12.09
CA LEU A 15 2.76 -23.28 12.34
C LEU A 15 1.50 -22.54 11.90
N ALA A 16 0.61 -22.23 12.83
CA ALA A 16 -0.44 -21.25 12.59
C ALA A 16 0.29 -19.93 12.32
N GLN A 17 0.24 -19.44 11.10
CA GLN A 17 0.64 -18.07 10.82
C GLN A 17 -0.44 -17.18 11.44
N ALA A 18 -0.04 -16.40 12.42
CA ALA A 18 -0.88 -15.37 12.98
C ALA A 18 -1.07 -14.29 11.89
N GLU A 19 -2.32 -13.97 11.60
CA GLU A 19 -2.69 -13.05 10.54
C GLU A 19 -3.74 -12.06 11.05
N VAL A 20 -3.62 -10.82 10.63
CA VAL A 20 -4.63 -9.81 10.87
C VAL A 20 -5.60 -9.80 9.69
N GLN A 21 -6.89 -9.97 9.97
CA GLN A 21 -7.96 -9.83 8.99
C GLN A 21 -8.56 -8.44 9.09
N LEU A 22 -8.52 -7.65 8.01
CA LEU A 22 -9.10 -6.32 7.96
C LEU A 22 -10.38 -6.34 7.11
N VAL A 23 -11.49 -5.97 7.73
CA VAL A 23 -12.77 -5.74 7.07
C VAL A 23 -12.92 -4.24 6.86
N LEU A 24 -13.28 -3.81 5.66
CA LEU A 24 -13.60 -2.42 5.36
C LEU A 24 -15.10 -2.22 5.37
N ASP A 25 -15.58 -1.18 6.03
CA ASP A 25 -16.94 -0.71 5.89
C ASP A 25 -17.18 -0.16 4.47
N GLY A 26 -18.35 -0.42 3.88
CA GLY A 26 -18.66 -0.30 2.46
C GLY A 26 -18.23 0.98 1.74
N ASP A 27 -18.13 2.09 2.46
CA ASP A 27 -17.74 3.39 1.90
C ASP A 27 -16.21 3.63 1.92
N VAL A 28 -15.44 2.75 2.55
CA VAL A 28 -13.98 2.87 2.68
C VAL A 28 -13.29 2.23 1.49
N LYS A 29 -12.47 2.99 0.76
CA LYS A 29 -11.66 2.49 -0.34
C LYS A 29 -10.19 2.46 0.03
N LEU A 30 -9.57 1.29 -0.11
CA LEU A 30 -8.15 1.05 0.11
C LEU A 30 -7.34 1.31 -1.17
N HIS A 31 -6.21 1.99 -1.04
CA HIS A 31 -5.30 2.31 -2.14
C HIS A 31 -3.91 1.73 -1.95
N VAL A 32 -3.40 1.74 -0.72
CA VAL A 32 -2.04 1.27 -0.41
C VAL A 32 -2.04 0.51 0.90
N VAL A 33 -1.28 -0.57 0.96
CA VAL A 33 -0.97 -1.35 2.16
C VAL A 33 0.54 -1.42 2.32
N LYS A 34 1.06 -0.98 3.47
CA LYS A 34 2.51 -1.04 3.80
C LYS A 34 3.41 -0.47 2.69
N GLY A 35 2.96 0.56 1.98
CA GLY A 35 3.72 1.25 0.93
C GLY A 35 3.52 0.70 -0.48
N GLU A 36 2.82 -0.39 -0.68
CA GLU A 36 2.54 -1.01 -1.98
C GLU A 36 1.09 -0.76 -2.40
N ALA A 37 0.86 -0.50 -3.71
CA ALA A 37 -0.49 -0.32 -4.23
C ALA A 37 -1.34 -1.56 -3.98
N TRP A 38 -2.52 -1.35 -3.44
CA TRP A 38 -3.48 -2.43 -3.25
C TRP A 38 -4.09 -2.83 -4.59
N SER A 39 -3.82 -4.04 -5.02
CA SER A 39 -4.37 -4.67 -6.23
C SER A 39 -5.32 -5.84 -5.91
N GLY A 40 -5.97 -5.76 -4.73
CA GLY A 40 -6.91 -6.79 -4.30
C GLY A 40 -8.13 -6.94 -5.21
N PRO A 41 -9.01 -7.92 -4.93
CA PRO A 41 -10.20 -8.17 -5.73
C PRO A 41 -10.98 -6.88 -5.96
N GLY A 42 -11.45 -6.72 -7.19
CA GLY A 42 -12.09 -5.47 -7.66
C GLY A 42 -13.39 -5.17 -6.91
N ILE A 43 -13.96 -4.02 -7.21
CA ILE A 43 -15.12 -3.33 -6.62
C ILE A 43 -16.37 -4.23 -6.32
N PHE A 44 -16.38 -5.47 -6.76
CA PHE A 44 -17.51 -6.38 -6.59
C PHE A 44 -17.35 -7.44 -5.48
N ASP A 45 -16.17 -7.50 -4.83
CA ASP A 45 -15.87 -8.48 -3.77
C ASP A 45 -15.47 -7.79 -2.45
N GLU A 46 -16.10 -6.67 -2.15
CA GLU A 46 -15.77 -5.74 -1.05
C GLU A 46 -16.02 -6.31 0.37
N ARG A 47 -16.44 -7.55 0.50
CA ARG A 47 -16.79 -8.17 1.80
C ARG A 47 -15.76 -9.16 2.32
N ASP A 48 -14.81 -9.56 1.49
CA ASP A 48 -13.80 -10.50 1.93
C ASP A 48 -12.75 -9.78 2.78
N PRO A 49 -12.41 -10.33 3.95
CA PRO A 49 -11.37 -9.76 4.79
C PRO A 49 -10.03 -9.67 4.05
N ILE A 50 -9.37 -8.54 4.18
CA ILE A 50 -8.01 -8.34 3.68
C ILE A 50 -7.05 -8.98 4.67
N VAL A 51 -6.27 -9.95 4.22
CA VAL A 51 -5.27 -10.61 5.04
C VAL A 51 -4.01 -9.77 5.11
N LEU A 52 -3.62 -9.40 6.32
CA LEU A 52 -2.44 -8.60 6.61
C LEU A 52 -1.49 -9.40 7.51
N ALA A 53 -0.19 -9.23 7.32
CA ALA A 53 0.78 -9.78 8.25
C ALA A 53 0.73 -9.01 9.58
N ASP A 54 0.95 -9.73 10.68
CA ASP A 54 1.04 -9.17 12.03
C ASP A 54 1.99 -7.98 12.15
N GLY A 55 1.74 -7.17 13.17
CA GLY A 55 2.57 -6.04 13.54
C GLY A 55 2.04 -4.70 13.04
N VAL A 56 2.97 -3.78 12.74
CA VAL A 56 2.61 -2.43 12.31
C VAL A 56 2.11 -2.44 10.86
N THR A 57 0.91 -1.91 10.67
CA THR A 57 0.30 -1.74 9.36
C THR A 57 0.05 -0.25 9.08
N GLN A 58 0.34 0.17 7.85
CA GLN A 58 0.02 1.48 7.32
C GLN A 58 -0.84 1.31 6.08
N LEU A 59 -1.94 2.05 6.04
CA LEU A 59 -2.90 2.06 4.94
C LEU A 59 -3.01 3.46 4.35
N VAL A 60 -3.31 3.54 3.05
CA VAL A 60 -3.85 4.74 2.42
C VAL A 60 -5.27 4.45 1.99
N VAL A 61 -6.19 5.22 2.53
CA VAL A 61 -7.63 5.05 2.31
C VAL A 61 -8.31 6.38 1.98
N ASN A 62 -9.48 6.31 1.36
CA ASN A 62 -10.43 7.43 1.31
C ASN A 62 -11.85 6.90 1.45
N VAL A 63 -12.80 7.81 1.63
CA VAL A 63 -14.23 7.50 1.63
C VAL A 63 -14.80 7.80 0.24
N VAL A 64 -15.66 6.91 -0.25
CA VAL A 64 -16.42 7.09 -1.49
C VAL A 64 -17.87 7.26 -1.13
N ALA A 65 -18.35 8.51 -1.06
CA ALA A 65 -19.70 8.82 -0.64
C ALA A 65 -20.65 8.89 -1.85
N GLU A 66 -21.76 8.21 -1.75
CA GLU A 66 -22.89 8.33 -2.69
C GLU A 66 -23.84 9.43 -2.21
N LEU A 67 -23.75 10.60 -2.83
CA LEU A 67 -24.52 11.78 -2.46
C LEU A 67 -25.72 11.94 -3.37
N GLY A 68 -26.92 12.03 -2.81
CA GLY A 68 -28.12 12.25 -3.60
C GLY A 68 -29.41 11.93 -2.82
N ARG A 69 -30.53 12.46 -3.33
CA ARG A 69 -31.86 12.24 -2.73
C ARG A 69 -32.64 11.08 -3.35
N SER A 70 -32.19 10.58 -4.50
CA SER A 70 -32.80 9.47 -5.21
C SER A 70 -31.80 8.73 -6.07
N ARG A 71 -32.11 7.49 -6.50
CA ARG A 71 -31.27 6.68 -7.39
C ARG A 71 -30.93 7.35 -8.73
N THR A 72 -31.72 8.31 -9.18
CA THR A 72 -31.54 9.03 -10.45
C THR A 72 -30.73 10.31 -10.29
N ASP A 73 -30.43 10.74 -9.06
CA ASP A 73 -29.70 11.97 -8.73
C ASP A 73 -28.51 11.70 -7.81
N THR A 74 -27.91 10.52 -7.96
CA THR A 74 -26.74 10.13 -7.15
C THR A 74 -25.45 10.59 -7.81
N VAL A 75 -24.64 11.30 -7.05
CA VAL A 75 -23.29 11.75 -7.43
C VAL A 75 -22.29 11.04 -6.51
N ILE A 76 -21.26 10.44 -7.10
CA ILE A 76 -20.17 9.83 -6.34
C ILE A 76 -19.09 10.88 -6.09
N GLU A 77 -18.86 11.19 -4.83
CA GLU A 77 -17.78 12.06 -4.39
C GLU A 77 -16.78 11.31 -3.49
N ARG A 78 -15.58 11.82 -3.41
CA ARG A 78 -14.51 11.21 -2.60
C ARG A 78 -13.98 12.19 -1.58
N SER A 79 -13.68 11.66 -0.39
CA SER A 79 -12.94 12.42 0.62
C SER A 79 -11.50 12.69 0.19
N GLU A 80 -10.79 13.48 0.99
CA GLU A 80 -9.33 13.46 0.98
C GLU A 80 -8.81 12.04 1.23
N ALA A 81 -7.57 11.79 0.85
CA ALA A 81 -6.91 10.54 1.19
C ALA A 81 -6.28 10.64 2.57
N PHE A 82 -6.37 9.58 3.35
CA PHE A 82 -5.85 9.50 4.70
C PHE A 82 -4.84 8.38 4.82
N VAL A 83 -3.80 8.65 5.58
CA VAL A 83 -2.86 7.63 6.07
C VAL A 83 -3.36 7.17 7.42
N LEU A 84 -3.53 5.87 7.60
CA LEU A 84 -3.87 5.24 8.87
C LEU A 84 -2.73 4.30 9.27
N ARG A 85 -2.32 4.33 10.52
CA ARG A 85 -1.29 3.45 11.06
C ARG A 85 -1.76 2.84 12.37
N PHE A 86 -1.74 1.52 12.48
CA PHE A 86 -2.07 0.76 13.68
C PHE A 86 -1.11 -0.41 13.86
N GLN A 87 -1.19 -1.07 15.03
CA GLN A 87 -0.51 -2.32 15.32
C GLN A 87 -1.54 -3.36 15.75
N ALA A 88 -1.46 -4.54 15.17
CA ALA A 88 -2.35 -5.65 15.49
C ALA A 88 -1.65 -6.99 15.27
N GLU A 89 -2.11 -8.02 15.97
CA GLU A 89 -1.60 -9.39 15.90
C GLU A 89 -2.78 -10.35 16.10
N ASP A 90 -2.87 -11.39 15.28
CA ASP A 90 -3.83 -12.51 15.38
C ASP A 90 -5.26 -12.06 15.71
N THR A 91 -5.79 -11.15 14.91
CA THR A 91 -7.13 -10.58 15.15
C THR A 91 -7.83 -10.15 13.87
N THR A 92 -9.16 -10.05 13.95
CA THR A 92 -9.95 -9.39 12.90
C THR A 92 -10.28 -7.98 13.34
N LEU A 93 -10.06 -7.03 12.44
CA LEU A 93 -10.33 -5.61 12.63
C LEU A 93 -11.38 -5.16 11.61
N GLU A 94 -12.22 -4.22 12.03
CA GLU A 94 -13.17 -3.51 11.17
C GLU A 94 -12.79 -2.03 11.13
N LEU A 95 -12.51 -1.52 9.92
CA LEU A 95 -12.26 -0.11 9.66
C LEU A 95 -13.52 0.52 9.08
N GLY A 96 -14.09 1.47 9.79
CA GLY A 96 -15.34 2.11 9.41
C GLY A 96 -15.30 3.62 9.49
N VAL A 97 -16.32 4.21 8.88
CA VAL A 97 -16.61 5.65 8.87
C VAL A 97 -18.10 5.88 9.17
N PRO A 98 -18.49 7.06 9.66
CA PRO A 98 -19.90 7.40 9.73
C PRO A 98 -20.48 7.48 8.32
N GLU A 99 -21.76 7.19 8.19
CA GLU A 99 -22.47 7.36 6.92
C GLU A 99 -22.45 8.82 6.47
N ILE A 100 -22.01 9.06 5.24
CA ILE A 100 -21.88 10.40 4.63
C ILE A 100 -22.89 10.52 3.49
N ARG A 101 -23.92 11.34 3.66
CA ARG A 101 -25.03 11.52 2.72
C ARG A 101 -25.08 12.87 2.02
N SER A 102 -24.22 13.80 2.44
CA SER A 102 -24.21 15.17 1.91
C SER A 102 -22.80 15.71 1.72
N ARG A 103 -22.68 16.72 0.85
CA ARG A 103 -21.40 17.44 0.65
C ARG A 103 -20.89 18.14 1.91
N ASP A 104 -21.81 18.62 2.72
CA ASP A 104 -21.44 19.30 3.97
C ASP A 104 -20.88 18.30 4.98
N GLU A 105 -21.47 17.10 5.08
CA GLU A 105 -20.93 16.01 5.89
C GLU A 105 -19.55 15.53 5.36
N LEU A 106 -19.38 15.40 4.05
CA LEU A 106 -18.11 15.04 3.46
C LEU A 106 -17.02 16.09 3.73
N ARG A 107 -17.39 17.37 3.67
CA ARG A 107 -16.49 18.48 4.02
C ARG A 107 -16.12 18.44 5.49
N ALA A 108 -17.09 18.26 6.37
CA ALA A 108 -16.87 18.14 7.81
C ALA A 108 -15.98 16.94 8.15
N PHE A 109 -16.17 15.81 7.45
CA PHE A 109 -15.30 14.64 7.58
C PHE A 109 -13.86 14.94 7.13
N ASN A 110 -13.65 15.66 6.03
CA ASN A 110 -12.31 16.04 5.58
C ASN A 110 -11.60 16.97 6.59
N GLU A 111 -12.34 17.87 7.25
CA GLU A 111 -11.79 18.77 8.25
C GLU A 111 -11.52 18.06 9.59
N LYS A 112 -12.41 17.16 9.99
CA LYS A 112 -12.33 16.40 11.24
C LYS A 112 -12.78 14.95 11.02
N PRO A 113 -11.87 14.10 10.49
CA PRO A 113 -12.23 12.72 10.18
C PRO A 113 -12.54 11.92 11.44
N SER A 114 -13.62 11.16 11.38
CA SER A 114 -14.12 10.30 12.45
C SER A 114 -14.01 8.83 12.06
N TRP A 115 -12.77 8.39 11.79
CA TRP A 115 -12.44 6.98 11.55
C TRP A 115 -12.72 6.15 12.80
N SER A 116 -13.17 4.91 12.61
CA SER A 116 -13.27 3.92 13.68
C SER A 116 -12.52 2.66 13.29
N LEU A 117 -11.69 2.15 14.20
CA LEU A 117 -11.05 0.84 14.07
C LEU A 117 -11.46 0.02 15.29
N ARG A 118 -12.07 -1.14 15.06
CA ARG A 118 -12.63 -2.00 16.11
C ARG A 118 -12.14 -3.43 15.95
N ASP A 119 -12.02 -4.13 17.07
CA ASP A 119 -11.78 -5.58 17.09
C ASP A 119 -13.12 -6.36 16.93
N GLN A 120 -13.04 -7.69 16.87
CA GLN A 120 -14.20 -8.60 16.79
C GLN A 120 -15.17 -8.44 17.96
N GLN A 121 -14.70 -7.98 19.10
CA GLN A 121 -15.50 -7.76 20.30
C GLN A 121 -16.14 -6.36 20.31
N GLY A 122 -15.85 -5.52 19.28
CA GLY A 122 -16.35 -4.16 19.17
C GLY A 122 -15.55 -3.13 19.98
N ASN A 123 -14.43 -3.53 20.60
CA ASN A 123 -13.57 -2.61 21.32
C ASN A 123 -12.80 -1.72 20.33
N ALA A 124 -12.61 -0.45 20.72
CA ALA A 124 -11.79 0.46 19.92
C ALA A 124 -10.31 0.05 19.95
N VAL A 125 -9.69 0.02 18.78
CA VAL A 125 -8.26 -0.22 18.61
C VAL A 125 -7.57 1.11 18.34
N ASP A 126 -6.48 1.37 19.03
CA ASP A 126 -5.70 2.61 18.85
C ASP A 126 -5.04 2.66 17.47
N PHE A 127 -5.17 3.80 16.83
CA PHE A 127 -4.51 4.07 15.55
C PHE A 127 -4.11 5.54 15.44
N GLN A 128 -3.19 5.82 14.53
CA GLN A 128 -2.78 7.17 14.17
C GLN A 128 -3.24 7.47 12.75
N TRP A 129 -3.60 8.71 12.49
CA TRP A 129 -4.00 9.12 11.15
C TRP A 129 -3.40 10.47 10.76
N ALA A 130 -3.32 10.70 9.46
CA ALA A 130 -2.98 11.99 8.88
C ALA A 130 -3.60 12.13 7.49
N VAL A 131 -3.77 13.36 7.02
CA VAL A 131 -4.14 13.61 5.62
C VAL A 131 -2.94 13.34 4.72
N LEU A 132 -3.15 12.62 3.64
CA LEU A 132 -2.15 12.44 2.59
C LEU A 132 -2.30 13.55 1.54
N GLU A 133 -1.43 14.55 1.62
CA GLU A 133 -1.46 15.68 0.70
C GLU A 133 -1.16 15.26 -0.73
N LYS A 134 -1.97 15.74 -1.68
CA LYS A 134 -1.75 15.54 -3.10
C LYS A 134 -0.51 16.30 -3.57
N SER A 135 0.42 15.62 -4.19
CA SER A 135 1.65 16.23 -4.72
C SER A 135 1.46 16.72 -6.15
N GLY A 136 1.35 18.04 -6.34
CA GLY A 136 1.32 18.67 -7.67
C GLY A 136 0.09 18.33 -8.52
N PHE A 137 0.19 18.61 -9.84
CA PHE A 137 -0.85 18.27 -10.80
C PHE A 137 -0.67 16.82 -11.27
N GLN A 138 -1.69 15.98 -11.09
CA GLN A 138 -1.71 14.59 -11.53
C GLN A 138 -3.04 14.27 -12.19
N LEU A 139 -3.02 13.70 -13.38
CA LEU A 139 -4.20 13.16 -14.05
C LEU A 139 -4.75 11.93 -13.32
N VAL A 140 -3.86 11.07 -12.86
CA VAL A 140 -4.14 9.93 -11.99
C VAL A 140 -3.27 10.06 -10.75
N ARG A 141 -3.88 9.91 -9.58
CA ARG A 141 -3.16 10.05 -8.30
C ARG A 141 -2.29 8.83 -8.04
N ASP A 142 -1.00 9.06 -7.79
CA ASP A 142 0.01 8.03 -7.50
C ASP A 142 0.22 7.93 -5.98
N TYR A 143 -0.62 7.13 -5.36
CA TYR A 143 -0.62 6.98 -3.90
C TYR A 143 0.67 6.33 -3.35
N GLU A 144 1.34 5.47 -4.11
CA GLU A 144 2.61 4.86 -3.69
C GLU A 144 3.71 5.91 -3.55
N LYS A 145 3.86 6.79 -4.55
CA LYS A 145 4.83 7.89 -4.46
C LYS A 145 4.48 8.89 -3.38
N GLU A 146 3.18 9.16 -3.19
CA GLU A 146 2.74 10.10 -2.16
C GLU A 146 3.00 9.58 -0.76
N ILE A 147 2.69 8.30 -0.48
CA ILE A 147 2.95 7.70 0.84
C ILE A 147 4.45 7.56 1.12
N ASP A 148 5.26 7.25 0.11
CA ASP A 148 6.71 7.20 0.25
C ASP A 148 7.28 8.59 0.58
N LYS A 149 6.83 9.64 -0.09
CA LYS A 149 7.18 11.03 0.24
C LYS A 149 6.71 11.42 1.64
N PHE A 150 5.47 11.03 2.02
CA PHE A 150 4.91 11.28 3.35
C PHE A 150 5.78 10.62 4.43
N ASN A 151 6.13 9.34 4.27
CA ASN A 151 6.95 8.60 5.23
C ASN A 151 8.36 9.18 5.39
N ARG A 152 8.92 9.78 4.34
CA ARG A 152 10.24 10.44 4.42
C ARG A 152 10.19 11.81 5.10
N ASN A 153 9.15 12.59 4.84
CA ASN A 153 9.15 14.03 5.14
C ASN A 153 8.22 14.43 6.29
N SER A 154 7.23 13.60 6.62
CA SER A 154 6.25 13.93 7.66
C SER A 154 6.75 13.56 9.06
N ASP A 155 6.46 14.42 10.03
CA ASP A 155 6.64 14.13 11.47
C ASP A 155 5.38 13.54 12.12
N SER A 156 4.38 13.23 11.32
CA SER A 156 3.14 12.59 11.80
C SER A 156 3.42 11.22 12.41
N ALA A 157 2.71 10.89 13.50
CA ALA A 157 2.73 9.55 14.10
C ALA A 157 2.17 8.46 13.16
N ALA A 158 1.41 8.84 12.12
CA ALA A 158 0.96 7.92 11.08
C ALA A 158 2.07 7.54 10.08
N ALA A 159 3.21 8.27 10.06
CA ALA A 159 4.33 7.94 9.19
C ALA A 159 5.10 6.72 9.71
N ILE A 160 5.48 5.85 8.79
CA ILE A 160 6.48 4.82 9.08
C ILE A 160 7.84 5.40 8.73
N LYS A 161 8.63 5.71 9.76
CA LYS A 161 10.02 6.12 9.55
C LYS A 161 10.80 4.92 9.02
N THR A 162 10.76 4.72 7.73
CA THR A 162 11.68 3.79 7.08
C THR A 162 13.08 4.30 7.40
N ARG A 163 13.90 3.50 8.09
CA ARG A 163 15.33 3.81 8.16
C ARG A 163 15.74 4.04 6.71
N LYS A 164 16.24 5.27 6.43
CA LYS A 164 16.82 5.57 5.11
C LYS A 164 17.51 4.30 4.62
N PRO A 165 17.15 3.79 3.43
CA PRO A 165 18.05 2.88 2.78
C PRO A 165 19.38 3.61 2.82
N LEU A 166 20.45 2.95 3.25
CA LEU A 166 21.79 3.50 3.16
C LEU A 166 21.83 4.35 1.90
N ASP A 167 22.20 5.61 2.07
CA ASP A 167 22.31 6.61 1.00
C ASP A 167 23.24 6.02 -0.07
N ILE A 168 22.68 5.15 -0.90
CA ILE A 168 23.24 4.84 -2.18
C ILE A 168 22.89 6.11 -2.92
N SER A 169 23.80 7.07 -2.85
CA SER A 169 23.78 8.25 -3.71
C SER A 169 23.67 7.73 -5.12
N TYR A 170 22.43 7.64 -5.61
CA TYR A 170 22.24 7.53 -7.05
C TYR A 170 22.87 8.79 -7.60
N PRO A 171 23.84 8.72 -8.49
CA PRO A 171 24.24 9.89 -9.21
C PRO A 171 22.93 10.51 -9.72
N SER A 172 22.70 11.79 -9.37
CA SER A 172 21.54 12.55 -9.87
C SER A 172 21.39 12.22 -11.35
N PRO A 173 20.15 12.03 -11.88
CA PRO A 173 20.01 11.91 -13.31
C PRO A 173 20.78 13.07 -13.94
N PRO A 174 21.59 12.81 -14.95
CA PRO A 174 22.41 13.84 -15.55
C PRO A 174 21.49 15.02 -15.90
N PRO A 175 21.93 16.27 -15.71
CA PRO A 175 21.15 17.44 -16.09
C PRO A 175 20.71 17.24 -17.54
N SER A 176 19.46 17.55 -17.84
CA SER A 176 18.84 17.41 -19.16
C SER A 176 19.86 17.69 -20.26
N ILE A 177 20.19 16.66 -21.00
CA ILE A 177 21.16 16.70 -22.09
C ILE A 177 20.63 17.67 -23.12
N SER A 178 21.31 18.80 -23.30
CA SER A 178 21.18 19.60 -24.49
C SER A 178 21.88 18.87 -25.63
N ASP A 179 21.29 18.84 -26.79
CA ASP A 179 21.58 18.09 -28.03
C ASP A 179 23.00 18.29 -28.62
N GLY A 180 24.04 18.47 -27.79
CA GLY A 180 25.36 18.87 -28.24
C GLY A 180 26.57 18.06 -27.79
N ASP A 181 26.45 17.19 -26.76
CA ASP A 181 27.60 16.49 -26.21
C ASP A 181 27.30 15.01 -25.98
N VAL A 182 27.27 14.21 -27.07
CA VAL A 182 27.07 12.76 -27.04
C VAL A 182 28.39 11.97 -27.00
N ALA A 183 29.44 12.52 -26.41
CA ALA A 183 30.60 11.73 -25.98
C ALA A 183 30.45 11.33 -24.51
N GLU A 184 29.28 10.84 -24.19
CA GLU A 184 28.90 10.62 -22.84
C GLU A 184 29.57 9.42 -22.20
N ASP A 185 29.80 9.61 -20.95
CA ASP A 185 30.38 8.67 -20.03
C ASP A 185 29.70 7.30 -20.14
N GLN A 186 30.13 6.51 -21.11
CA GLN A 186 29.74 5.11 -21.31
C GLN A 186 29.88 4.28 -20.05
N THR A 187 30.56 4.83 -19.03
CA THR A 187 30.71 4.23 -17.71
C THR A 187 29.40 4.31 -16.95
N VAL A 188 28.70 5.45 -16.99
CA VAL A 188 27.38 5.62 -16.37
C VAL A 188 26.35 4.73 -17.05
N VAL A 189 26.32 4.72 -18.38
CA VAL A 189 25.41 3.84 -19.15
C VAL A 189 25.60 2.38 -18.79
N ARG A 190 26.87 1.91 -18.71
CA ARG A 190 27.20 0.53 -18.30
C ARG A 190 26.78 0.21 -16.87
N GLN A 191 26.95 1.16 -15.94
CA GLN A 191 26.50 0.96 -14.55
C GLN A 191 24.99 0.84 -14.46
N MET A 192 24.24 1.69 -15.17
CA MET A 192 22.78 1.64 -15.21
C MET A 192 22.29 0.32 -15.82
N LEU A 193 22.85 -0.12 -16.94
CA LEU A 193 22.52 -1.41 -17.56
C LEU A 193 22.77 -2.59 -16.62
N ARG A 194 23.91 -2.62 -15.92
CA ARG A 194 24.21 -3.64 -14.92
C ARG A 194 23.22 -3.63 -13.76
N TYR A 195 22.88 -2.45 -13.28
CA TYR A 195 21.91 -2.28 -12.20
C TYR A 195 20.54 -2.85 -12.61
N TRP A 196 19.97 -2.40 -13.71
CA TRP A 196 18.66 -2.87 -14.17
C TRP A 196 18.67 -4.38 -14.49
N TYR A 197 19.72 -4.88 -15.12
CA TYR A 197 19.87 -6.31 -15.36
C TYR A 197 19.93 -7.12 -14.05
N SER A 198 20.55 -6.61 -13.00
CA SER A 198 20.59 -7.28 -11.70
C SER A 198 19.21 -7.39 -11.06
N LYS A 199 18.34 -6.40 -11.25
CA LYS A 199 16.98 -6.33 -10.69
C LYS A 199 15.95 -7.12 -11.49
N ALA A 200 16.21 -7.36 -12.76
CA ALA A 200 15.31 -8.09 -13.63
C ALA A 200 15.16 -9.56 -13.19
N ASP A 201 13.96 -10.10 -13.32
CA ASP A 201 13.68 -11.52 -13.11
C ASP A 201 14.23 -12.40 -14.25
N LYS A 202 14.03 -13.72 -14.15
CA LYS A 202 14.55 -14.66 -15.16
C LYS A 202 13.95 -14.43 -16.55
N ASN A 203 12.66 -14.08 -16.62
CA ASN A 203 11.96 -13.89 -17.89
C ASN A 203 12.45 -12.63 -18.57
N THR A 204 12.47 -11.51 -17.86
CA THR A 204 12.99 -10.23 -18.34
C THR A 204 14.46 -10.32 -18.79
N LYS A 205 15.30 -11.06 -18.04
CA LYS A 205 16.69 -11.31 -18.44
C LYS A 205 16.79 -12.09 -19.74
N SER A 206 15.90 -13.03 -19.96
CA SER A 206 15.86 -13.83 -21.19
C SER A 206 15.38 -12.99 -22.38
N GLU A 207 14.43 -12.10 -22.18
CA GLU A 207 13.94 -11.16 -23.19
C GLU A 207 15.01 -10.13 -23.57
N MET A 208 15.71 -9.55 -22.59
CA MET A 208 16.84 -8.66 -22.86
C MET A 208 17.95 -9.34 -23.67
N LYS A 209 18.28 -10.60 -23.33
CA LYS A 209 19.28 -11.34 -24.11
C LYS A 209 18.86 -11.55 -25.56
N ARG A 210 17.58 -11.91 -25.79
CA ARG A 210 17.04 -12.06 -27.15
C ARG A 210 17.10 -10.75 -27.93
N TRP A 211 16.67 -9.66 -27.31
CA TRP A 211 16.70 -8.32 -27.91
C TRP A 211 18.12 -7.90 -28.28
N ILE A 212 19.11 -8.06 -27.37
CA ILE A 212 20.51 -7.73 -27.66
C ILE A 212 21.06 -8.59 -28.81
N GLN A 213 20.63 -9.87 -28.93
CA GLN A 213 21.06 -10.74 -29.99
C GLN A 213 20.38 -10.48 -31.34
N SER A 214 19.17 -9.90 -31.34
CA SER A 214 18.44 -9.54 -32.57
C SER A 214 19.03 -8.32 -33.27
N GLY A 215 19.79 -7.49 -32.58
CA GLY A 215 20.46 -6.32 -33.16
C GLY A 215 19.51 -5.17 -33.54
N GLU A 216 18.25 -5.18 -33.04
CA GLU A 216 17.28 -4.08 -33.21
C GLU A 216 17.40 -3.04 -32.09
#